data_9df913c1bc89187c4e56753b17ce6e2c
#
_entry.id   9df913c1bc89187c4e56753b17ce6e2c
#
_cell.length_a   1.000
_cell.length_b   1.000
_cell.length_c   1.000
_cell.angle_alpha   90.00
_cell.angle_beta   90.00
_cell.angle_gamma   90.00
#
_symmetry.space_group_name_H-M   'P 1'
#
loop_
_entity.id
_entity.type
_entity.pdbx_description
1 polymer ?
#
loop_
_entity_poly.entity_id
_entity_poly.type
_entity_poly.pdbx_seq_one_letter_code
_entity_poly.pdbx_strand_id
1 'polypeptide(L)'
;YGPQKPLKGVRVMGSLHMTIQTAVLIETLVELGADVRWCSCNIFSTQDHAAAAIAETGVPVFAWKGETLPEYWWCTVMALSFPGGKGPQLIVDDGGDATLLIHKGFKAEDDASTLDYEPSSYEEEVIIDTLKKVLAEDKDKWHRTVAEWKGVSEETTTGVHRLYQMQEAGELLVPAINVND
;
A
#
# COMPACT_ATOMS: atom_id res chain seq x y z
N TYR A 1 16.68 6.91 18.96
CA TYR A 1 16.71 5.86 17.91
C TYR A 1 17.40 6.32 16.61
N GLY A 2 17.41 7.62 16.27
CA GLY A 2 18.02 8.13 15.02
C GLY A 2 19.44 7.63 14.75
N PRO A 3 20.39 7.76 15.71
CA PRO A 3 21.77 7.28 15.52
C PRO A 3 21.88 5.75 15.32
N GLN A 4 20.91 4.99 15.84
CA GLN A 4 20.90 3.52 15.78
C GLN A 4 20.35 2.99 14.44
N LYS A 5 19.57 3.81 13.71
CA LYS A 5 18.90 3.49 12.45
C LYS A 5 18.25 2.08 12.45
N PRO A 6 17.27 1.83 13.35
CA PRO A 6 16.69 0.49 13.55
C PRO A 6 15.96 -0.03 12.31
N LEU A 7 15.58 0.85 11.38
CA LEU A 7 14.90 0.47 10.13
C LEU A 7 15.86 0.42 8.92
N LYS A 8 17.18 0.40 9.15
CA LYS A 8 18.15 0.37 8.07
C LYS A 8 17.92 -0.83 7.12
N GLY A 9 17.65 -0.52 5.85
CA GLY A 9 17.40 -1.52 4.82
C GLY A 9 15.99 -2.13 4.82
N VAL A 10 15.09 -1.63 5.68
CA VAL A 10 13.67 -2.02 5.69
C VAL A 10 12.91 -1.18 4.68
N ARG A 11 12.17 -1.84 3.80
CA ARG A 11 11.27 -1.21 2.83
C ARG A 11 9.90 -1.02 3.47
N VAL A 12 9.50 0.24 3.62
CA VAL A 12 8.21 0.65 4.21
C VAL A 12 7.35 1.32 3.14
N MET A 13 6.18 0.79 2.91
CA MET A 13 5.16 1.42 2.08
C MET A 13 4.08 2.02 2.97
N GLY A 14 3.67 3.25 2.67
CA GLY A 14 2.53 3.87 3.31
C GLY A 14 1.39 4.12 2.33
N SER A 15 0.19 3.78 2.76
CA SER A 15 -1.10 4.11 2.15
C SER A 15 -1.92 4.86 3.19
N LEU A 16 -1.57 6.12 3.41
CA LEU A 16 -2.12 6.97 4.46
C LEU A 16 -2.19 8.41 3.93
N HIS A 17 -3.19 9.17 4.37
CA HIS A 17 -3.41 10.57 3.97
C HIS A 17 -2.11 11.36 3.85
N MET A 18 -1.76 11.83 2.65
CA MET A 18 -0.51 12.58 2.40
C MET A 18 -0.65 14.03 2.87
N THR A 19 -0.59 14.22 4.17
CA THR A 19 -0.71 15.52 4.87
C THR A 19 0.63 15.98 5.42
N ILE A 20 0.69 17.19 6.01
CA ILE A 20 1.88 17.69 6.70
C ILE A 20 2.31 16.75 7.83
N GLN A 21 1.35 16.21 8.60
CA GLN A 21 1.65 15.27 9.68
C GLN A 21 2.29 13.98 9.15
N THR A 22 1.77 13.48 8.04
CA THR A 22 2.33 12.31 7.34
C THR A 22 3.72 12.60 6.77
N ALA A 23 3.98 13.82 6.30
CA ALA A 23 5.31 14.23 5.87
C ALA A 23 6.34 14.08 7.02
N VAL A 24 5.99 14.49 8.23
CA VAL A 24 6.85 14.31 9.42
C VAL A 24 7.05 12.83 9.76
N LEU A 25 6.01 12.01 9.61
CA LEU A 25 6.13 10.54 9.77
C LEU A 25 7.13 9.96 8.76
N ILE A 26 7.01 10.33 7.48
CA ILE A 26 7.91 9.87 6.42
C ILE A 26 9.36 10.28 6.71
N GLU A 27 9.60 11.56 7.05
CA GLU A 27 10.92 12.03 7.44
C GLU A 27 11.49 11.24 8.63
N THR A 28 10.63 10.93 9.61
CA THR A 28 11.03 10.12 10.77
C THR A 28 11.43 8.70 10.36
N LEU A 29 10.65 8.03 9.51
CA LEU A 29 10.96 6.70 9.01
C LEU A 29 12.28 6.67 8.22
N VAL A 30 12.50 7.68 7.38
CA VAL A 30 13.75 7.85 6.62
C VAL A 30 14.94 8.08 7.57
N GLU A 31 14.80 8.95 8.58
CA GLU A 31 15.87 9.17 9.59
C GLU A 31 16.16 7.89 10.37
N LEU A 32 15.18 7.04 10.61
CA LEU A 32 15.36 5.72 11.21
C LEU A 32 16.00 4.70 10.26
N GLY A 33 16.21 5.06 9.00
CA GLY A 33 16.94 4.27 8.00
C GLY A 33 16.08 3.49 7.03
N ALA A 34 14.76 3.67 7.02
CA ALA A 34 13.85 2.99 6.11
C ALA A 34 14.01 3.49 4.65
N ASP A 35 13.80 2.58 3.70
CA ASP A 35 13.50 2.89 2.30
C ASP A 35 11.98 3.04 2.18
N VAL A 36 11.51 4.27 1.93
CA VAL A 36 10.08 4.62 2.03
C VAL A 36 9.50 4.93 0.67
N ARG A 37 8.29 4.43 0.41
CA ARG A 37 7.43 4.82 -0.72
C ARG A 37 6.03 5.11 -0.20
N TRP A 38 5.34 6.10 -0.75
CA TRP A 38 4.08 6.56 -0.21
C TRP A 38 3.01 6.84 -1.26
N CYS A 39 1.76 6.47 -0.95
CA CYS A 39 0.57 6.96 -1.65
C CYS A 39 -0.48 7.45 -0.63
N SER A 40 -1.53 8.10 -1.09
CA SER A 40 -2.65 8.47 -0.22
C SER A 40 -3.66 7.33 -0.12
N CYS A 41 -4.41 7.28 0.96
CA CYS A 41 -5.56 6.40 1.16
C CYS A 41 -6.90 7.04 0.75
N ASN A 42 -6.87 8.24 0.16
CA ASN A 42 -8.07 8.96 -0.28
C ASN A 42 -7.75 9.96 -1.39
N ILE A 43 -8.58 9.98 -2.43
CA ILE A 43 -8.39 10.80 -3.64
C ILE A 43 -8.44 12.31 -3.42
N PHE A 44 -8.95 12.81 -2.28
CA PHE A 44 -9.11 14.23 -1.99
C PHE A 44 -8.28 14.75 -0.81
N SER A 45 -7.69 13.87 -0.02
CA SER A 45 -7.06 14.26 1.24
C SER A 45 -5.62 14.75 1.12
N THR A 46 -4.96 14.50 -0.01
CA THR A 46 -3.58 14.93 -0.21
C THR A 46 -3.43 16.44 -0.12
N GLN A 47 -2.43 16.88 0.62
CA GLN A 47 -1.94 18.25 0.62
C GLN A 47 -0.74 18.32 -0.34
N ASP A 48 -0.96 18.82 -1.55
CA ASP A 48 0.03 18.77 -2.65
C ASP A 48 1.38 19.38 -2.26
N HIS A 49 1.38 20.43 -1.45
CA HIS A 49 2.63 21.04 -0.96
C HIS A 49 3.41 20.11 -0.01
N ALA A 50 2.72 19.27 0.79
CA ALA A 50 3.38 18.27 1.63
C ALA A 50 3.95 17.13 0.77
N ALA A 51 3.18 16.65 -0.22
CA ALA A 51 3.64 15.65 -1.17
C ALA A 51 4.87 16.13 -1.95
N ALA A 52 4.85 17.37 -2.46
CA ALA A 52 5.96 17.95 -3.18
C ALA A 52 7.21 18.10 -2.29
N ALA A 53 7.07 18.58 -1.06
CA ALA A 53 8.18 18.73 -0.13
C ALA A 53 8.89 17.40 0.16
N ILE A 54 8.13 16.33 0.36
CA ILE A 54 8.71 15.00 0.56
C ILE A 54 9.37 14.46 -0.72
N ALA A 55 8.71 14.64 -1.87
CA ALA A 55 9.29 14.21 -3.15
C ALA A 55 10.63 14.91 -3.47
N GLU A 56 10.79 16.19 -3.11
CA GLU A 56 12.05 16.93 -3.25
C GLU A 56 13.21 16.31 -2.44
N THR A 57 12.91 15.59 -1.36
CA THR A 57 13.95 14.86 -0.59
C THR A 57 14.43 13.58 -1.28
N GLY A 58 13.78 13.18 -2.38
CA GLY A 58 14.07 11.95 -3.11
C GLY A 58 13.22 10.74 -2.68
N VAL A 59 12.32 10.90 -1.73
CA VAL A 59 11.35 9.85 -1.36
C VAL A 59 10.27 9.77 -2.44
N PRO A 60 10.03 8.58 -3.05
CA PRO A 60 8.96 8.43 -4.03
C PRO A 60 7.57 8.58 -3.39
N VAL A 61 6.84 9.63 -3.79
CA VAL A 61 5.48 9.93 -3.37
C VAL A 61 4.57 9.90 -4.60
N PHE A 62 3.54 9.07 -4.53
CA PHE A 62 2.53 8.88 -5.57
C PHE A 62 1.20 9.35 -5.00
N ALA A 63 1.01 10.65 -4.89
CA ALA A 63 -0.20 11.24 -4.33
C ALA A 63 -0.37 12.69 -4.78
N TRP A 64 -1.59 13.04 -5.19
CA TRP A 64 -2.03 14.43 -5.42
C TRP A 64 -3.50 14.58 -5.10
N LYS A 65 -3.94 15.80 -4.88
CA LYS A 65 -5.34 16.07 -4.58
C LYS A 65 -6.18 16.00 -5.85
N GLY A 66 -7.23 15.18 -5.82
CA GLY A 66 -8.16 15.04 -6.93
C GLY A 66 -7.76 13.95 -7.94
N GLU A 67 -7.09 12.91 -7.46
CA GLU A 67 -6.89 11.68 -8.23
C GLU A 67 -8.23 11.12 -8.72
N THR A 68 -8.25 10.59 -9.91
CA THR A 68 -9.32 9.69 -10.36
C THR A 68 -9.11 8.30 -9.72
N LEU A 69 -10.14 7.46 -9.68
CA LEU A 69 -9.98 6.08 -9.15
C LEU A 69 -8.91 5.27 -9.90
N PRO A 70 -8.80 5.31 -11.24
CA PRO A 70 -7.68 4.66 -11.93
C PRO A 70 -6.30 5.18 -11.53
N GLU A 71 -6.16 6.49 -11.30
CA GLU A 71 -4.90 7.09 -10.83
C GLU A 71 -4.59 6.66 -9.39
N TYR A 72 -5.57 6.65 -8.51
CA TYR A 72 -5.43 6.20 -7.12
C TYR A 72 -4.90 4.76 -7.02
N TRP A 73 -5.52 3.82 -7.75
CA TRP A 73 -5.08 2.42 -7.75
C TRP A 73 -3.72 2.23 -8.45
N TRP A 74 -3.45 3.03 -9.48
CA TRP A 74 -2.10 3.09 -10.06
C TRP A 74 -1.07 3.59 -9.05
N CYS A 75 -1.35 4.65 -8.31
CA CYS A 75 -0.49 5.18 -7.25
C CYS A 75 -0.19 4.12 -6.19
N THR A 76 -1.21 3.36 -5.78
CA THR A 76 -1.07 2.26 -4.83
C THR A 76 -0.12 1.18 -5.36
N VAL A 77 -0.27 0.75 -6.62
CA VAL A 77 0.65 -0.21 -7.26
C VAL A 77 2.08 0.34 -7.32
N MET A 78 2.24 1.62 -7.65
CA MET A 78 3.56 2.26 -7.72
C MET A 78 4.23 2.36 -6.35
N ALA A 79 3.48 2.67 -5.30
CA ALA A 79 4.00 2.70 -3.93
C ALA A 79 4.37 1.29 -3.43
N LEU A 80 3.67 0.24 -3.86
CA LEU A 80 3.98 -1.17 -3.58
C LEU A 80 5.17 -1.71 -4.40
N SER A 81 5.68 -0.96 -5.37
CA SER A 81 6.70 -1.42 -6.32
C SER A 81 8.07 -0.83 -5.99
N PHE A 82 8.92 -1.56 -5.31
CA PHE A 82 10.30 -1.16 -5.01
C PHE A 82 11.27 -1.57 -6.12
N PRO A 83 12.45 -0.92 -6.21
CA PRO A 83 13.45 -1.27 -7.21
C PRO A 83 13.87 -2.74 -7.16
N GLY A 84 14.17 -3.30 -8.33
CA GLY A 84 14.57 -4.72 -8.46
C GLY A 84 13.42 -5.71 -8.34
N GLY A 85 12.18 -5.27 -8.61
CA GLY A 85 10.98 -6.13 -8.57
C GLY A 85 10.56 -6.53 -7.15
N LYS A 86 11.02 -5.80 -6.14
CA LYS A 86 10.72 -6.07 -4.73
C LYS A 86 9.41 -5.40 -4.32
N GLY A 87 8.77 -5.95 -3.28
CA GLY A 87 7.67 -5.34 -2.56
C GLY A 87 8.10 -4.71 -1.23
N PRO A 88 7.17 -4.11 -0.47
CA PRO A 88 7.42 -3.65 0.89
C PRO A 88 7.63 -4.82 1.85
N GLN A 89 8.34 -4.56 2.95
CA GLN A 89 8.44 -5.47 4.08
C GLN A 89 7.47 -5.10 5.20
N LEU A 90 7.15 -3.83 5.32
CA LEU A 90 6.15 -3.31 6.24
C LEU A 90 5.22 -2.35 5.50
N ILE A 91 3.96 -2.35 5.90
CA ILE A 91 2.95 -1.44 5.37
C ILE A 91 2.32 -0.66 6.53
N VAL A 92 2.16 0.64 6.32
CA VAL A 92 1.29 1.52 7.11
C VAL A 92 0.05 1.78 6.25
N ASP A 93 -1.08 1.19 6.62
CA ASP A 93 -2.33 1.26 5.84
C ASP A 93 -3.41 2.03 6.61
N ASP A 94 -4.33 2.64 5.88
CA ASP A 94 -5.48 3.36 6.41
C ASP A 94 -6.70 3.08 5.53
N GLY A 95 -7.53 2.16 5.98
CA GLY A 95 -8.66 1.60 5.24
C GLY A 95 -8.39 0.24 4.58
N GLY A 96 -7.12 -0.23 4.62
CA GLY A 96 -6.73 -1.57 4.16
C GLY A 96 -6.71 -1.75 2.66
N ASP A 97 -6.59 -0.68 1.87
CA ASP A 97 -6.63 -0.78 0.40
C ASP A 97 -5.36 -1.38 -0.19
N ALA A 98 -4.19 -1.00 0.32
CA ALA A 98 -2.93 -1.64 -0.09
C ALA A 98 -2.92 -3.12 0.28
N THR A 99 -3.37 -3.44 1.48
CA THR A 99 -3.54 -4.81 1.98
C THR A 99 -4.50 -5.62 1.11
N LEU A 100 -5.67 -5.05 0.78
CA LEU A 100 -6.65 -5.69 -0.11
C LEU A 100 -6.07 -6.02 -1.49
N LEU A 101 -5.35 -5.05 -2.07
CA LEU A 101 -4.77 -5.20 -3.41
C LEU A 101 -3.76 -6.36 -3.45
N ILE A 102 -2.91 -6.48 -2.42
CA ILE A 102 -1.96 -7.60 -2.30
C ILE A 102 -2.70 -8.94 -2.18
N HIS A 103 -3.72 -9.04 -1.31
CA HIS A 103 -4.48 -10.28 -1.11
C HIS A 103 -5.22 -10.72 -2.38
N LYS A 104 -5.90 -9.78 -3.06
CA LYS A 104 -6.57 -10.07 -4.34
C LYS A 104 -5.56 -10.46 -5.42
N GLY A 105 -4.45 -9.75 -5.52
CA GLY A 105 -3.39 -10.05 -6.48
C GLY A 105 -2.73 -11.39 -6.24
N PHE A 106 -2.43 -11.73 -4.99
CA PHE A 106 -1.88 -13.03 -4.61
C PHE A 106 -2.77 -14.19 -5.03
N LYS A 107 -4.08 -14.10 -4.74
CA LYS A 107 -5.07 -15.10 -5.19
C LYS A 107 -5.16 -15.19 -6.72
N ALA A 108 -5.12 -14.05 -7.40
CA ALA A 108 -5.25 -13.98 -8.85
C ALA A 108 -4.01 -14.51 -9.59
N GLU A 109 -2.83 -14.51 -8.98
CA GLU A 109 -1.65 -15.19 -9.52
C GLU A 109 -1.79 -16.71 -9.49
N ASP A 110 -2.46 -17.27 -8.46
CA ASP A 110 -2.78 -18.71 -8.40
C ASP A 110 -3.91 -19.08 -9.34
N ASP A 111 -4.96 -18.25 -9.41
CA ASP A 111 -6.14 -18.48 -10.25
C ASP A 111 -6.70 -17.13 -10.75
N ALA A 112 -6.38 -16.79 -12.00
CA ALA A 112 -6.86 -15.56 -12.62
C ALA A 112 -8.38 -15.46 -12.74
N SER A 113 -9.12 -16.59 -12.70
CA SER A 113 -10.57 -16.60 -12.73
C SER A 113 -11.21 -15.95 -11.50
N THR A 114 -10.45 -15.78 -10.42
CA THR A 114 -10.88 -15.02 -9.23
C THR A 114 -11.18 -13.56 -9.51
N LEU A 115 -10.75 -13.04 -10.67
CA LEU A 115 -11.07 -11.70 -11.17
C LEU A 115 -12.20 -11.68 -12.21
N ASP A 116 -12.82 -12.84 -12.54
CA ASP A 116 -13.85 -12.95 -13.55
C ASP A 116 -15.25 -12.99 -12.94
N TYR A 117 -15.61 -11.90 -12.26
CA TYR A 117 -16.96 -11.68 -11.71
C TYR A 117 -17.45 -10.27 -12.07
N GLU A 118 -18.77 -10.08 -12.00
CA GLU A 118 -19.39 -8.78 -12.26
C GLU A 118 -19.08 -7.82 -11.09
N PRO A 119 -18.40 -6.69 -11.35
CA PRO A 119 -18.07 -5.73 -10.29
C PRO A 119 -19.33 -5.08 -9.72
N SER A 120 -19.40 -4.93 -8.41
CA SER A 120 -20.52 -4.29 -7.69
C SER A 120 -20.47 -2.76 -7.73
N SER A 121 -19.33 -2.18 -8.12
CA SER A 121 -19.09 -0.74 -8.19
C SER A 121 -18.04 -0.40 -9.24
N TYR A 122 -18.00 0.88 -9.65
CA TYR A 122 -16.96 1.38 -10.54
C TYR A 122 -15.56 1.24 -9.91
N GLU A 123 -15.43 1.42 -8.61
CA GLU A 123 -14.15 1.22 -7.92
C GLU A 123 -13.69 -0.23 -8.02
N GLU A 124 -14.57 -1.19 -7.82
CA GLU A 124 -14.25 -2.62 -7.95
C GLU A 124 -13.86 -2.99 -9.39
N GLU A 125 -14.51 -2.39 -10.40
CA GLU A 125 -14.10 -2.53 -11.79
C GLU A 125 -12.66 -2.04 -12.01
N VAL A 126 -12.32 -0.88 -11.46
CA VAL A 126 -10.95 -0.31 -11.56
C VAL A 126 -9.92 -1.19 -10.85
N ILE A 127 -10.26 -1.77 -9.69
CA ILE A 127 -9.38 -2.72 -8.98
C ILE A 127 -9.11 -3.96 -9.84
N ILE A 128 -10.16 -4.55 -10.42
CA ILE A 128 -10.05 -5.72 -11.29
C ILE A 128 -9.16 -5.41 -12.50
N ASP A 129 -9.40 -4.29 -13.17
CA ASP A 129 -8.61 -3.86 -14.33
C ASP A 129 -7.14 -3.60 -13.96
N THR A 130 -6.90 -3.00 -12.79
CA THR A 130 -5.55 -2.76 -12.27
C THR A 130 -4.82 -4.08 -12.03
N LEU A 131 -5.47 -5.04 -11.38
CA LEU A 131 -4.89 -6.35 -11.12
C LEU A 131 -4.62 -7.12 -12.41
N LYS A 132 -5.55 -7.12 -13.38
CA LYS A 132 -5.37 -7.75 -14.69
C LYS A 132 -4.16 -7.15 -15.45
N LYS A 133 -3.96 -5.82 -15.40
CA LYS A 133 -2.79 -5.17 -15.99
C LYS A 133 -1.49 -5.60 -15.31
N VAL A 134 -1.46 -5.60 -13.98
CA VAL A 134 -0.28 -6.02 -13.22
C VAL A 134 0.09 -7.47 -13.53
N LEU A 135 -0.89 -8.38 -13.57
CA LEU A 135 -0.66 -9.80 -13.91
C LEU A 135 -0.12 -9.99 -15.34
N ALA A 136 -0.55 -9.14 -16.28
CA ALA A 136 -0.05 -9.19 -17.66
C ALA A 136 1.42 -8.72 -17.76
N GLU A 137 1.83 -7.78 -16.93
CA GLU A 137 3.18 -7.20 -16.92
C GLU A 137 4.16 -8.03 -16.08
N ASP A 138 3.72 -8.57 -14.95
CA ASP A 138 4.55 -9.28 -13.97
C ASP A 138 3.73 -10.35 -13.23
N LYS A 139 3.88 -11.59 -13.67
CA LYS A 139 3.07 -12.74 -13.23
C LYS A 139 3.32 -13.19 -11.80
N ASP A 140 4.44 -12.82 -11.21
CA ASP A 140 4.89 -13.27 -9.90
C ASP A 140 5.05 -12.11 -8.91
N LYS A 141 4.55 -10.93 -9.22
CA LYS A 141 4.70 -9.71 -8.41
C LYS A 141 4.18 -9.91 -6.99
N TRP A 142 2.98 -10.44 -6.87
CA TRP A 142 2.30 -10.54 -5.59
C TRP A 142 2.86 -11.65 -4.70
N HIS A 143 3.21 -12.79 -5.27
CA HIS A 143 3.91 -13.85 -4.54
C HIS A 143 5.27 -13.39 -4.03
N ARG A 144 6.05 -12.66 -4.85
CA ARG A 144 7.32 -12.07 -4.40
C ARG A 144 7.11 -11.04 -3.31
N THR A 145 6.07 -10.21 -3.43
CA THR A 145 5.73 -9.21 -2.40
C THR A 145 5.41 -9.91 -1.08
N VAL A 146 4.52 -10.90 -1.08
CA VAL A 146 4.10 -11.63 0.12
C VAL A 146 5.26 -12.39 0.76
N ALA A 147 6.17 -12.95 -0.02
CA ALA A 147 7.33 -13.68 0.52
C ALA A 147 8.23 -12.82 1.43
N GLU A 148 8.30 -11.52 1.17
CA GLU A 148 9.11 -10.59 1.97
C GLU A 148 8.29 -9.72 2.94
N TRP A 149 6.96 -9.68 2.81
CA TRP A 149 6.06 -8.89 3.63
C TRP A 149 5.99 -9.45 5.06
N LYS A 150 6.23 -8.61 6.06
CA LYS A 150 6.34 -9.00 7.47
C LYS A 150 5.14 -8.58 8.31
N GLY A 151 4.38 -7.60 7.85
CA GLY A 151 3.20 -7.14 8.57
C GLY A 151 2.67 -5.81 8.08
N VAL A 152 1.49 -5.47 8.59
CA VAL A 152 0.79 -4.23 8.35
C VAL A 152 0.31 -3.61 9.66
N SER A 153 0.40 -2.29 9.79
CA SER A 153 -0.34 -1.50 10.78
C SER A 153 -1.53 -0.84 10.12
N GLU A 154 -2.69 -0.87 10.77
CA GLU A 154 -3.94 -0.33 10.26
C GLU A 154 -4.47 0.77 11.18
N GLU A 155 -4.72 1.95 10.59
CA GLU A 155 -5.05 3.18 11.30
C GLU A 155 -6.56 3.37 11.52
N THR A 156 -7.44 2.71 10.76
CA THR A 156 -8.87 3.04 10.78
C THR A 156 -9.78 1.84 10.97
N THR A 157 -10.94 2.08 11.57
CA THR A 157 -11.95 1.06 11.90
C THR A 157 -12.36 0.23 10.69
N THR A 158 -12.55 0.84 9.51
CA THR A 158 -12.94 0.12 8.29
C THR A 158 -11.88 -0.89 7.87
N GLY A 159 -10.61 -0.49 7.89
CA GLY A 159 -9.49 -1.38 7.57
C GLY A 159 -9.32 -2.47 8.63
N VAL A 160 -9.44 -2.13 9.92
CA VAL A 160 -9.41 -3.13 11.00
C VAL A 160 -10.48 -4.19 10.83
N HIS A 161 -11.73 -3.80 10.49
CA HIS A 161 -12.80 -4.76 10.20
C HIS A 161 -12.46 -5.66 9.00
N ARG A 162 -11.88 -5.11 7.94
CA ARG A 162 -11.43 -5.87 6.77
C ARG A 162 -10.37 -6.91 7.14
N LEU A 163 -9.41 -6.54 7.99
CA LEU A 163 -8.37 -7.45 8.49
C LEU A 163 -8.96 -8.58 9.34
N TYR A 164 -9.92 -8.28 10.22
CA TYR A 164 -10.62 -9.32 10.98
C TYR A 164 -11.39 -10.29 10.08
N GLN A 165 -12.09 -9.79 9.06
CA GLN A 165 -12.78 -10.65 8.09
C GLN A 165 -11.81 -11.59 7.37
N MET A 166 -10.65 -11.08 6.94
CA MET A 166 -9.59 -11.89 6.31
C MET A 166 -9.04 -12.93 7.29
N GLN A 167 -8.85 -12.56 8.56
CA GLN A 167 -8.38 -13.50 9.60
C GLN A 167 -9.40 -14.59 9.88
N GLU A 168 -10.68 -14.26 10.03
CA GLU A 168 -11.77 -15.23 10.27
C GLU A 168 -11.92 -16.20 9.10
N ALA A 169 -11.71 -15.71 7.86
CA ALA A 169 -11.71 -16.53 6.65
C ALA A 169 -10.43 -17.41 6.51
N GLY A 170 -9.42 -17.20 7.37
CA GLY A 170 -8.11 -17.89 7.23
C GLY A 170 -7.29 -17.41 6.05
N GLU A 171 -7.56 -16.21 5.54
CA GLU A 171 -6.96 -15.63 4.33
C GLU A 171 -5.90 -14.57 4.60
N LEU A 172 -5.78 -14.08 5.86
CA LEU A 172 -4.82 -13.04 6.21
C LEU A 172 -3.38 -13.56 6.05
N LEU A 173 -2.64 -12.96 5.14
CA LEU A 173 -1.31 -13.45 4.72
C LEU A 173 -0.18 -13.07 5.67
N VAL A 174 -0.36 -12.05 6.51
CA VAL A 174 0.67 -11.52 7.40
C VAL A 174 0.08 -11.08 8.75
N PRO A 175 0.89 -10.95 9.80
CA PRO A 175 0.46 -10.30 11.04
C PRO A 175 -0.02 -8.87 10.78
N ALA A 176 -1.15 -8.51 11.39
CA ALA A 176 -1.71 -7.17 11.33
C ALA A 176 -1.82 -6.57 12.73
N ILE A 177 -1.47 -5.30 12.86
CA ILE A 177 -1.53 -4.56 14.13
C ILE A 177 -2.56 -3.44 13.98
N ASN A 178 -3.59 -3.49 14.81
CA ASN A 178 -4.54 -2.40 14.94
C ASN A 178 -3.89 -1.28 15.76
N VAL A 179 -3.72 -0.10 15.16
CA VAL A 179 -3.25 1.12 15.82
C VAL A 179 -4.34 2.20 15.86
N ASN A 180 -5.57 1.84 15.52
CA ASN A 180 -6.75 2.68 15.66
C ASN A 180 -7.22 2.67 17.13
N ASP A 181 -7.45 3.86 17.72
CA ASP A 181 -7.93 4.05 19.08
C ASP A 181 -9.46 3.82 19.20
#